data_f36a305ae791dd8ad1d26afc11a5b58d
#
_entry.id   f36a305ae791dd8ad1d26afc11a5b58d
#
_cell.length_a   1.000
_cell.length_b   1.000
_cell.length_c   1.000
_cell.angle_alpha   90.00
_cell.angle_beta   90.00
_cell.angle_gamma   90.00
#
_symmetry.space_group_name_H-M   'P 1'
#
loop_
_entity.id
_entity.type
_entity.pdbx_description
1 polymer ?
#
loop_
_entity_poly.entity_id
_entity_poly.type
_entity_poly.pdbx_seq_one_letter_code
_entity_poly.pdbx_strand_id
1 'polypeptide(L)'
;MLGMSTPAVQPSLAAEPNPYVPGLSSDLYRGIAGAGAASPEWLQAFAEFFTEAAIIGFLAAFAVLFVQARNDEDHVMARAVLPPLGTALAYLVSEVVKSFVQEDRPCRAVAHAQSIAACPELGDWSFPSNHSTIAAAAAIGLFCARRSWGWAAVVVGLLTGLSRVFVGVHYPHDVLVGLLLGGAVAALLPLLAERITPLVGRLRETSAGELVLGAGDDGWDDFADYDDRDEHEHFDEFDDFDGVRGEDRARAGRPAPVADDDRTVQLPAVDDATVQLPTVRR
;
A
#
# COMPACT_ATOMS: atom_id res chain seq x y z
N MET A 1 -29.34 11.88 -67.60
CA MET A 1 -28.08 12.28 -66.98
C MET A 1 -28.41 12.76 -65.59
N LEU A 2 -28.29 11.87 -64.62
CA LEU A 2 -28.47 12.18 -63.20
C LEU A 2 -27.11 12.61 -62.65
N GLY A 3 -26.99 13.90 -62.29
CA GLY A 3 -25.82 14.47 -61.66
C GLY A 3 -25.67 13.92 -60.25
N MET A 4 -24.68 13.07 -60.01
CA MET A 4 -24.24 12.68 -58.66
C MET A 4 -23.44 13.85 -58.06
N SER A 5 -24.09 14.59 -57.14
CA SER A 5 -23.40 15.56 -56.29
C SER A 5 -22.55 14.81 -55.32
N THR A 6 -21.22 14.92 -55.44
CA THR A 6 -20.28 14.49 -54.43
C THR A 6 -20.52 15.30 -53.15
N PRO A 7 -20.68 14.66 -51.97
CA PRO A 7 -20.76 15.41 -50.71
C PRO A 7 -19.44 16.14 -50.50
N ALA A 8 -19.51 17.45 -50.31
CA ALA A 8 -18.36 18.26 -49.90
C ALA A 8 -17.84 17.73 -48.58
N VAL A 9 -16.56 17.28 -48.59
CA VAL A 9 -15.81 16.99 -47.37
C VAL A 9 -15.73 18.31 -46.59
N GLN A 10 -16.49 18.41 -45.52
CA GLN A 10 -16.38 19.53 -44.60
C GLN A 10 -14.96 19.52 -44.01
N PRO A 11 -14.24 20.66 -44.04
CA PRO A 11 -12.98 20.75 -43.34
C PRO A 11 -13.24 20.44 -41.87
N SER A 12 -12.56 19.46 -41.35
CA SER A 12 -12.50 19.15 -39.90
C SER A 12 -12.23 20.48 -39.18
N LEU A 13 -13.25 21.00 -38.49
CA LEU A 13 -13.06 22.10 -37.54
C LEU A 13 -11.91 21.69 -36.62
N ALA A 14 -10.77 22.36 -36.69
CA ALA A 14 -9.72 22.20 -35.73
C ALA A 14 -10.36 22.39 -34.37
N ALA A 15 -10.37 21.36 -33.53
CA ALA A 15 -10.95 21.44 -32.21
C ALA A 15 -10.29 22.62 -31.49
N GLU A 16 -11.13 23.61 -31.09
CA GLU A 16 -10.66 24.74 -30.29
C GLU A 16 -9.86 24.22 -29.09
N PRO A 17 -8.72 24.86 -28.76
CA PRO A 17 -7.95 24.43 -27.62
C PRO A 17 -8.84 24.44 -26.37
N ASN A 18 -8.98 23.29 -25.69
CA ASN A 18 -9.72 23.23 -24.45
C ASN A 18 -9.02 24.14 -23.42
N PRO A 19 -9.69 25.22 -22.93
CA PRO A 19 -9.06 26.19 -22.04
C PRO A 19 -8.62 25.59 -20.69
N TYR A 20 -9.11 24.42 -20.37
CA TYR A 20 -8.77 23.71 -19.12
C TYR A 20 -7.54 22.81 -19.24
N VAL A 21 -7.07 22.52 -20.46
CA VAL A 21 -5.89 21.67 -20.69
C VAL A 21 -4.64 22.53 -20.76
N PRO A 22 -3.67 22.38 -19.83
CA PRO A 22 -2.41 23.11 -19.90
C PRO A 22 -1.67 22.83 -21.22
N GLY A 23 -1.19 23.86 -21.91
CA GLY A 23 -0.47 23.72 -23.17
C GLY A 23 0.71 22.76 -23.08
N LEU A 24 1.50 22.86 -22.01
CA LEU A 24 2.61 21.92 -21.72
C LEU A 24 2.14 20.46 -21.68
N SER A 25 0.98 20.21 -21.08
CA SER A 25 0.45 18.84 -20.97
C SER A 25 0.03 18.29 -22.34
N SER A 26 -0.56 19.12 -23.20
CA SER A 26 -0.88 18.75 -24.59
C SER A 26 0.37 18.46 -25.42
N ASP A 27 1.45 19.24 -25.24
CA ASP A 27 2.71 19.03 -25.96
C ASP A 27 3.43 17.77 -25.50
N LEU A 28 3.47 17.52 -24.19
CA LEU A 28 4.02 16.28 -23.62
C LEU A 28 3.19 15.06 -24.06
N TYR A 29 1.86 15.18 -24.11
CA TYR A 29 1.01 14.11 -24.63
C TYR A 29 1.37 13.76 -26.07
N ARG A 30 1.46 14.77 -26.98
CA ARG A 30 1.83 14.53 -28.38
C ARG A 30 3.18 13.85 -28.52
N GLY A 31 4.17 14.23 -27.69
CA GLY A 31 5.50 13.62 -27.69
C GLY A 31 5.46 12.17 -27.24
N ILE A 32 4.82 11.90 -26.10
CA ILE A 32 4.80 10.55 -25.49
C ILE A 32 3.92 9.60 -26.29
N ALA A 33 2.68 9.99 -26.63
CA ALA A 33 1.76 9.16 -27.41
C ALA A 33 2.25 8.95 -28.84
N GLY A 34 2.88 9.97 -29.46
CA GLY A 34 3.53 9.84 -30.76
C GLY A 34 4.71 8.84 -30.74
N ALA A 35 5.55 8.88 -29.70
CA ALA A 35 6.60 7.89 -29.51
C ALA A 35 6.03 6.48 -29.29
N GLY A 36 4.90 6.38 -28.55
CA GLY A 36 4.17 5.12 -28.38
C GLY A 36 3.68 4.57 -29.72
N ALA A 37 3.00 5.36 -30.51
CA ALA A 37 2.47 4.95 -31.82
C ALA A 37 3.58 4.61 -32.85
N ALA A 38 4.75 5.24 -32.72
CA ALA A 38 5.93 4.93 -33.54
C ALA A 38 6.74 3.72 -33.04
N SER A 39 6.39 3.18 -31.88
CA SER A 39 7.10 2.02 -31.30
C SER A 39 6.74 0.71 -32.01
N PRO A 40 7.56 -0.35 -31.87
CA PRO A 40 7.24 -1.67 -32.43
C PRO A 40 5.90 -2.21 -31.89
N GLU A 41 5.17 -2.96 -32.73
CA GLU A 41 3.82 -3.50 -32.39
C GLU A 41 3.83 -4.34 -31.11
N TRP A 42 4.90 -5.11 -30.85
CA TRP A 42 5.00 -5.89 -29.62
C TRP A 42 5.04 -5.02 -28.35
N LEU A 43 5.66 -3.80 -28.43
CA LEU A 43 5.72 -2.87 -27.31
C LEU A 43 4.37 -2.18 -27.10
N GLN A 44 3.67 -1.86 -28.18
CA GLN A 44 2.31 -1.31 -28.12
C GLN A 44 1.35 -2.30 -27.44
N ALA A 45 1.35 -3.56 -27.92
CA ALA A 45 0.52 -4.63 -27.35
C ALA A 45 0.90 -4.91 -25.87
N PHE A 46 2.20 -4.86 -25.55
CA PHE A 46 2.66 -5.02 -24.16
C PHE A 46 2.16 -3.86 -23.27
N ALA A 47 2.25 -2.62 -23.73
CA ALA A 47 1.81 -1.46 -22.93
C ALA A 47 0.30 -1.49 -22.69
N GLU A 48 -0.49 -1.87 -23.69
CA GLU A 48 -1.94 -2.03 -23.57
C GLU A 48 -2.30 -3.17 -22.59
N PHE A 49 -1.67 -4.33 -22.74
CA PHE A 49 -1.84 -5.46 -21.82
C PHE A 49 -1.39 -5.12 -20.39
N PHE A 50 -0.21 -4.49 -20.25
CA PHE A 50 0.37 -4.16 -18.95
C PHE A 50 -0.53 -3.28 -18.10
N THR A 51 -1.18 -2.28 -18.69
CA THR A 51 -2.03 -1.34 -17.96
C THR A 51 -3.21 -2.04 -17.28
N GLU A 52 -3.80 -3.06 -17.92
CA GLU A 52 -4.89 -3.86 -17.34
C GLU A 52 -4.35 -4.95 -16.38
N ALA A 53 -3.28 -5.64 -16.80
CA ALA A 53 -2.66 -6.69 -16.01
C ALA A 53 -2.12 -6.18 -14.67
N ALA A 54 -1.61 -4.95 -14.61
CA ALA A 54 -1.15 -4.33 -13.37
C ALA A 54 -2.27 -4.19 -12.33
N ILE A 55 -3.47 -3.77 -12.76
CA ILE A 55 -4.64 -3.67 -11.86
C ILE A 55 -5.03 -5.04 -11.31
N ILE A 56 -5.06 -6.07 -12.18
CA ILE A 56 -5.31 -7.45 -11.76
C ILE A 56 -4.22 -7.94 -10.80
N GLY A 57 -2.96 -7.58 -11.07
CA GLY A 57 -1.82 -7.89 -10.18
C GLY A 57 -1.97 -7.27 -8.78
N PHE A 58 -2.44 -6.03 -8.69
CA PHE A 58 -2.76 -5.41 -7.40
C PHE A 58 -3.89 -6.12 -6.66
N LEU A 59 -4.96 -6.52 -7.35
CA LEU A 59 -6.04 -7.29 -6.73
C LEU A 59 -5.54 -8.65 -6.22
N ALA A 60 -4.71 -9.34 -7.00
CA ALA A 60 -4.08 -10.59 -6.57
C ALA A 60 -3.16 -10.38 -5.35
N ALA A 61 -2.37 -9.30 -5.32
CA ALA A 61 -1.53 -8.97 -4.18
C ALA A 61 -2.36 -8.69 -2.91
N PHE A 62 -3.49 -8.00 -3.03
CA PHE A 62 -4.43 -7.81 -1.90
C PHE A 62 -5.01 -9.13 -1.40
N ALA A 63 -5.40 -10.03 -2.31
CA ALA A 63 -5.91 -11.34 -1.94
C ALA A 63 -4.86 -12.18 -1.19
N VAL A 64 -3.61 -12.18 -1.67
CA VAL A 64 -2.51 -12.87 -0.99
C VAL A 64 -2.22 -12.26 0.38
N LEU A 65 -2.17 -10.92 0.47
CA LEU A 65 -1.96 -10.21 1.74
C LEU A 65 -3.06 -10.55 2.75
N PHE A 66 -4.32 -10.55 2.31
CA PHE A 66 -5.47 -10.90 3.12
C PHE A 66 -5.40 -12.34 3.63
N VAL A 67 -5.11 -13.31 2.74
CA VAL A 67 -5.00 -14.73 3.12
C VAL A 67 -3.87 -14.96 4.12
N GLN A 68 -2.72 -14.31 3.93
CA GLN A 68 -1.61 -14.40 4.87
C GLN A 68 -1.96 -13.84 6.25
N ALA A 69 -2.68 -12.72 6.30
CA ALA A 69 -3.08 -12.07 7.55
C ALA A 69 -4.16 -12.82 8.36
N ARG A 70 -4.77 -13.87 7.80
CA ARG A 70 -5.85 -14.60 8.50
C ARG A 70 -5.41 -15.30 9.79
N ASN A 71 -4.15 -15.72 9.83
CA ASN A 71 -3.56 -16.42 10.98
C ASN A 71 -2.63 -15.51 11.79
N ASP A 72 -2.56 -14.23 11.43
CA ASP A 72 -1.75 -13.23 12.12
C ASP A 72 -2.60 -12.41 13.11
N GLU A 73 -1.95 -11.59 13.92
CA GLU A 73 -2.57 -10.66 14.86
C GLU A 73 -3.59 -9.71 14.22
N ASP A 74 -4.51 -9.20 15.01
CA ASP A 74 -5.59 -8.30 14.56
C ASP A 74 -5.09 -7.06 13.83
N HIS A 75 -3.95 -6.51 14.27
CA HIS A 75 -3.37 -5.33 13.62
C HIS A 75 -2.82 -5.63 12.22
N VAL A 76 -2.34 -6.87 11.96
CA VAL A 76 -1.87 -7.30 10.64
C VAL A 76 -3.07 -7.47 9.70
N MET A 77 -4.16 -8.08 10.19
CA MET A 77 -5.40 -8.19 9.44
C MET A 77 -6.00 -6.81 9.13
N ALA A 78 -6.02 -5.89 10.08
CA ALA A 78 -6.47 -4.52 9.85
C ALA A 78 -5.69 -3.84 8.72
N ARG A 79 -4.35 -4.00 8.69
CA ARG A 79 -3.48 -3.50 7.61
C ARG A 79 -3.67 -4.22 6.28
N ALA A 80 -4.15 -5.45 6.28
CA ALA A 80 -4.44 -6.20 5.06
C ALA A 80 -5.78 -5.81 4.41
N VAL A 81 -6.78 -5.46 5.22
CA VAL A 81 -8.12 -5.09 4.75
C VAL A 81 -8.18 -3.65 4.22
N LEU A 82 -7.40 -2.74 4.79
CA LEU A 82 -7.47 -1.31 4.45
C LEU A 82 -7.02 -0.98 3.01
N PRO A 83 -5.95 -1.56 2.43
CA PRO A 83 -5.52 -1.22 1.08
C PRO A 83 -6.59 -1.41 0.00
N PRO A 84 -7.31 -2.54 -0.09
CA PRO A 84 -8.38 -2.68 -1.08
C PRO A 84 -9.54 -1.70 -0.83
N LEU A 85 -9.92 -1.45 0.43
CA LEU A 85 -10.96 -0.48 0.78
C LEU A 85 -10.54 0.96 0.44
N GLY A 86 -9.31 1.33 0.75
CA GLY A 86 -8.76 2.63 0.41
C GLY A 86 -8.65 2.83 -1.11
N THR A 87 -8.30 1.77 -1.85
CA THR A 87 -8.25 1.81 -3.32
C THR A 87 -9.65 2.01 -3.91
N ALA A 88 -10.66 1.31 -3.39
CA ALA A 88 -12.05 1.51 -3.81
C ALA A 88 -12.55 2.93 -3.49
N LEU A 89 -12.21 3.45 -2.30
CA LEU A 89 -12.54 4.83 -1.93
C LEU A 89 -11.87 5.85 -2.86
N ALA A 90 -10.58 5.67 -3.16
CA ALA A 90 -9.85 6.54 -4.08
C ALA A 90 -10.48 6.56 -5.48
N TYR A 91 -10.89 5.38 -5.98
CA TYR A 91 -11.62 5.26 -7.24
C TYR A 91 -12.96 6.02 -7.21
N LEU A 92 -13.76 5.85 -6.15
CA LEU A 92 -15.03 6.57 -5.99
C LEU A 92 -14.82 8.09 -5.96
N VAL A 93 -13.80 8.57 -5.26
CA VAL A 93 -13.46 10.01 -5.25
C VAL A 93 -13.05 10.47 -6.64
N SER A 94 -12.27 9.68 -7.38
CA SER A 94 -11.90 9.97 -8.78
C SER A 94 -13.12 10.11 -9.69
N GLU A 95 -14.10 9.20 -9.58
CA GLU A 95 -15.35 9.26 -10.35
C GLU A 95 -16.19 10.51 -10.00
N VAL A 96 -16.24 10.88 -8.72
CA VAL A 96 -16.90 12.11 -8.31
C VAL A 96 -16.23 13.33 -8.94
N VAL A 97 -14.89 13.42 -8.91
CA VAL A 97 -14.14 14.52 -9.53
C VAL A 97 -14.39 14.56 -11.04
N LYS A 98 -14.39 13.40 -11.73
CA LYS A 98 -14.72 13.31 -13.16
C LYS A 98 -16.08 13.90 -13.51
N SER A 99 -17.10 13.64 -12.68
CA SER A 99 -18.44 14.12 -12.92
C SER A 99 -18.55 15.65 -12.90
N PHE A 100 -17.62 16.32 -12.21
CA PHE A 100 -17.58 17.80 -12.16
C PHE A 100 -16.68 18.42 -13.22
N VAL A 101 -15.50 17.81 -13.49
CA VAL A 101 -14.49 18.41 -14.38
C VAL A 101 -14.83 18.18 -15.86
N GLN A 102 -15.32 17.00 -16.22
CA GLN A 102 -15.79 16.64 -17.57
C GLN A 102 -14.80 16.98 -18.69
N GLU A 103 -13.52 16.71 -18.47
CA GLU A 103 -12.47 16.95 -19.46
C GLU A 103 -12.48 15.90 -20.57
N ASP A 104 -12.49 16.32 -21.81
CA ASP A 104 -12.42 15.43 -22.97
C ASP A 104 -11.08 14.73 -23.08
N ARG A 105 -11.12 13.46 -23.50
CA ARG A 105 -9.90 12.67 -23.68
C ARG A 105 -9.03 13.18 -24.83
N PRO A 106 -7.68 13.13 -24.68
CA PRO A 106 -6.76 13.63 -25.70
C PRO A 106 -6.92 12.94 -27.05
N CYS A 107 -7.30 11.66 -27.07
CA CYS A 107 -7.55 10.90 -28.30
C CYS A 107 -8.70 11.47 -29.15
N ARG A 108 -9.56 12.32 -28.56
CA ARG A 108 -10.64 13.05 -29.28
C ARG A 108 -10.35 14.53 -29.44
N ALA A 109 -9.84 15.16 -28.37
CA ALA A 109 -9.69 16.61 -28.31
C ALA A 109 -8.43 17.14 -28.99
N VAL A 110 -7.39 16.34 -29.15
CA VAL A 110 -6.14 16.75 -29.78
C VAL A 110 -6.17 16.42 -31.27
N ALA A 111 -5.96 17.44 -32.10
CA ALA A 111 -5.88 17.26 -33.56
C ALA A 111 -4.74 16.30 -33.92
N HIS A 112 -5.04 15.31 -34.78
CA HIS A 112 -4.10 14.25 -35.18
C HIS A 112 -3.53 13.42 -34.02
N ALA A 113 -4.29 13.30 -32.91
CA ALA A 113 -3.91 12.44 -31.80
C ALA A 113 -3.67 11.00 -32.29
N GLN A 114 -2.56 10.41 -31.84
CA GLN A 114 -2.26 9.01 -32.08
C GLN A 114 -2.53 8.25 -30.79
N SER A 115 -3.43 7.27 -30.85
CA SER A 115 -3.77 6.44 -29.71
C SER A 115 -3.57 4.96 -30.10
N ILE A 116 -2.86 4.22 -29.29
CA ILE A 116 -2.68 2.77 -29.43
C ILE A 116 -3.96 2.09 -28.95
N ALA A 117 -4.37 2.41 -27.72
CA ALA A 117 -5.62 1.89 -27.18
C ALA A 117 -6.84 2.56 -27.81
N ALA A 118 -7.95 1.82 -27.89
CA ALA A 118 -9.22 2.37 -28.34
C ALA A 118 -9.62 3.58 -27.46
N CYS A 119 -10.05 4.66 -28.12
CA CYS A 119 -10.52 5.83 -27.41
C CYS A 119 -11.83 5.49 -26.67
N PRO A 120 -11.91 5.63 -25.33
CA PRO A 120 -13.10 5.31 -24.55
C PRO A 120 -14.34 6.06 -25.03
N GLU A 121 -15.54 5.60 -24.66
CA GLU A 121 -16.81 6.16 -25.11
C GLU A 121 -17.02 7.63 -24.68
N LEU A 122 -17.95 8.33 -25.38
CA LEU A 122 -18.34 9.68 -24.99
C LEU A 122 -18.97 9.68 -23.60
N GLY A 123 -18.53 10.62 -22.75
CA GLY A 123 -18.97 10.70 -21.35
C GLY A 123 -18.03 9.98 -20.38
N ASP A 124 -17.09 9.16 -20.86
CA ASP A 124 -15.98 8.68 -20.05
C ASP A 124 -14.83 9.71 -20.10
N TRP A 125 -14.89 10.65 -19.16
CA TRP A 125 -14.01 11.81 -19.09
C TRP A 125 -12.55 11.45 -18.77
N SER A 126 -11.63 12.37 -19.11
CA SER A 126 -10.19 12.15 -18.97
C SER A 126 -9.69 12.37 -17.54
N PHE A 127 -10.11 13.45 -16.90
CA PHE A 127 -9.54 13.94 -15.64
C PHE A 127 -10.37 13.56 -14.41
N PRO A 128 -9.75 13.02 -13.37
CA PRO A 128 -8.41 12.45 -13.30
C PRO A 128 -8.36 11.02 -13.88
N SER A 129 -7.15 10.48 -14.09
CA SER A 129 -6.98 9.11 -14.58
C SER A 129 -7.30 8.05 -13.50
N ASN A 130 -8.35 7.26 -13.71
CA ASN A 130 -8.75 6.18 -12.79
C ASN A 130 -7.66 5.12 -12.61
N HIS A 131 -7.01 4.69 -13.71
CA HIS A 131 -5.94 3.72 -13.63
C HIS A 131 -4.79 4.23 -12.76
N SER A 132 -4.43 5.49 -12.90
CA SER A 132 -3.39 6.11 -12.07
C SER A 132 -3.81 6.23 -10.61
N THR A 133 -5.07 6.58 -10.35
CA THR A 133 -5.63 6.68 -9.00
C THR A 133 -5.64 5.33 -8.30
N ILE A 134 -6.17 4.28 -8.96
CA ILE A 134 -6.21 2.92 -8.45
C ILE A 134 -4.78 2.40 -8.21
N ALA A 135 -3.91 2.55 -9.21
CA ALA A 135 -2.54 2.05 -9.12
C ALA A 135 -1.73 2.72 -7.99
N ALA A 136 -1.88 4.04 -7.80
CA ALA A 136 -1.22 4.75 -6.71
C ALA A 136 -1.79 4.36 -5.34
N ALA A 137 -3.11 4.29 -5.21
CA ALA A 137 -3.76 3.88 -3.96
C ALA A 137 -3.35 2.45 -3.58
N ALA A 138 -3.37 1.52 -4.54
CA ALA A 138 -2.96 0.15 -4.33
C ALA A 138 -1.48 0.03 -3.96
N ALA A 139 -0.60 0.73 -4.69
CA ALA A 139 0.84 0.68 -4.46
C ALA A 139 1.22 1.23 -3.08
N ILE A 140 0.71 2.40 -2.70
CA ILE A 140 0.96 3.01 -1.38
C ILE A 140 0.30 2.20 -0.27
N GLY A 141 -0.92 1.69 -0.49
CA GLY A 141 -1.59 0.79 0.46
C GLY A 141 -0.77 -0.47 0.74
N LEU A 142 -0.25 -1.15 -0.30
CA LEU A 142 0.66 -2.30 -0.16
C LEU A 142 1.98 -1.92 0.52
N PHE A 143 2.52 -0.74 0.21
CA PHE A 143 3.73 -0.24 0.86
C PHE A 143 3.55 -0.05 2.36
N CYS A 144 2.39 0.49 2.78
CA CYS A 144 2.05 0.68 4.19
C CYS A 144 1.77 -0.66 4.90
N ALA A 145 1.13 -1.61 4.21
CA ALA A 145 0.80 -2.91 4.78
C ALA A 145 2.02 -3.85 4.86
N ARG A 146 2.84 -3.90 3.79
CA ARG A 146 4.01 -4.78 3.70
C ARG A 146 5.16 -4.13 2.92
N ARG A 147 6.10 -3.57 3.66
CA ARG A 147 7.20 -2.76 3.10
C ARG A 147 8.08 -3.52 2.09
N SER A 148 8.23 -4.85 2.26
CA SER A 148 9.01 -5.68 1.33
C SER A 148 8.42 -5.73 -0.08
N TRP A 149 7.10 -5.58 -0.24
CA TRP A 149 6.42 -5.52 -1.53
C TRP A 149 6.27 -4.09 -2.05
N GLY A 150 6.35 -3.13 -1.13
CA GLY A 150 5.97 -1.74 -1.37
C GLY A 150 6.74 -1.07 -2.50
N TRP A 151 8.07 -1.25 -2.56
CA TRP A 151 8.86 -0.62 -3.62
C TRP A 151 8.53 -1.15 -5.01
N ALA A 152 8.37 -2.47 -5.14
CA ALA A 152 7.94 -3.06 -6.41
C ALA A 152 6.53 -2.56 -6.80
N ALA A 153 5.62 -2.49 -5.83
CA ALA A 153 4.27 -1.97 -6.04
C ALA A 153 4.28 -0.50 -6.50
N VAL A 154 5.12 0.35 -5.89
CA VAL A 154 5.27 1.77 -6.30
C VAL A 154 5.79 1.88 -7.73
N VAL A 155 6.80 1.10 -8.10
CA VAL A 155 7.33 1.09 -9.48
C VAL A 155 6.23 0.68 -10.47
N VAL A 156 5.50 -0.42 -10.18
CA VAL A 156 4.39 -0.87 -11.02
C VAL A 156 3.31 0.20 -11.12
N GLY A 157 2.95 0.85 -10.02
CA GLY A 157 1.95 1.93 -10.00
C GLY A 157 2.34 3.12 -10.87
N LEU A 158 3.59 3.58 -10.79
CA LEU A 158 4.12 4.67 -11.64
C LEU A 158 4.13 4.27 -13.12
N LEU A 159 4.56 3.06 -13.44
CA LEU A 159 4.56 2.54 -14.81
C LEU A 159 3.12 2.42 -15.36
N THR A 160 2.15 2.00 -14.51
CA THR A 160 0.73 1.95 -14.89
C THR A 160 0.22 3.35 -15.22
N GLY A 161 0.54 4.36 -14.40
CA GLY A 161 0.18 5.75 -14.72
C GLY A 161 0.81 6.22 -16.04
N LEU A 162 2.11 6.02 -16.23
CA LEU A 162 2.82 6.43 -17.44
C LEU A 162 2.29 5.72 -18.69
N SER A 163 1.92 4.45 -18.59
CA SER A 163 1.38 3.68 -19.71
C SER A 163 0.09 4.31 -20.27
N ARG A 164 -0.73 4.99 -19.44
CA ARG A 164 -1.97 5.66 -19.91
C ARG A 164 -1.71 6.83 -20.86
N VAL A 165 -0.59 7.55 -20.67
CA VAL A 165 -0.16 8.59 -21.61
C VAL A 165 0.46 7.94 -22.86
N PHE A 166 1.26 6.89 -22.67
CA PHE A 166 1.92 6.18 -23.75
C PHE A 166 0.94 5.53 -24.73
N VAL A 167 -0.14 4.90 -24.21
CA VAL A 167 -1.20 4.35 -25.06
C VAL A 167 -2.17 5.39 -25.62
N GLY A 168 -2.02 6.67 -25.24
CA GLY A 168 -2.68 7.80 -25.87
C GLY A 168 -4.08 8.15 -25.38
N VAL A 169 -4.51 7.71 -24.18
CA VAL A 169 -5.88 7.91 -23.68
C VAL A 169 -6.01 8.92 -22.54
N HIS A 170 -4.90 9.40 -21.97
CA HIS A 170 -4.87 10.40 -20.90
C HIS A 170 -3.78 11.45 -21.12
N TYR A 171 -4.02 12.66 -20.64
CA TYR A 171 -2.97 13.67 -20.54
C TYR A 171 -2.02 13.39 -19.36
N PRO A 172 -0.76 13.90 -19.39
CA PRO A 172 0.17 13.78 -18.27
C PRO A 172 -0.37 14.34 -16.95
N HIS A 173 -1.14 15.43 -16.97
CA HIS A 173 -1.71 16.01 -15.76
C HIS A 173 -2.84 15.16 -15.16
N ASP A 174 -3.64 14.43 -15.97
CA ASP A 174 -4.64 13.48 -15.49
C ASP A 174 -3.97 12.38 -14.67
N VAL A 175 -2.86 11.88 -15.22
CA VAL A 175 -2.03 10.84 -14.58
C VAL A 175 -1.44 11.36 -13.27
N LEU A 176 -0.83 12.55 -13.30
CA LEU A 176 -0.23 13.16 -12.12
C LEU A 176 -1.25 13.36 -11.00
N VAL A 177 -2.41 13.95 -11.32
CA VAL A 177 -3.47 14.19 -10.33
C VAL A 177 -4.06 12.87 -9.84
N GLY A 178 -4.25 11.89 -10.72
CA GLY A 178 -4.68 10.55 -10.32
C GLY A 178 -3.71 9.89 -9.34
N LEU A 179 -2.39 9.93 -9.62
CA LEU A 179 -1.35 9.41 -8.72
C LEU A 179 -1.35 10.13 -7.36
N LEU A 180 -1.48 11.45 -7.36
CA LEU A 180 -1.54 12.24 -6.13
C LEU A 180 -2.80 11.95 -5.32
N LEU A 181 -3.95 11.85 -5.97
CA LEU A 181 -5.23 11.54 -5.33
C LEU A 181 -5.20 10.15 -4.68
N GLY A 182 -4.83 9.12 -5.45
CA GLY A 182 -4.74 7.75 -4.94
C GLY A 182 -3.72 7.62 -3.82
N GLY A 183 -2.53 8.23 -4.01
CA GLY A 183 -1.47 8.24 -3.00
C GLY A 183 -1.89 8.96 -1.72
N ALA A 184 -2.59 10.09 -1.80
CA ALA A 184 -3.08 10.84 -0.65
C ALA A 184 -4.11 10.04 0.17
N VAL A 185 -5.08 9.40 -0.50
CA VAL A 185 -6.05 8.53 0.18
C VAL A 185 -5.34 7.39 0.89
N ALA A 186 -4.41 6.70 0.21
CA ALA A 186 -3.71 5.56 0.79
C ALA A 186 -2.75 5.95 1.92
N ALA A 187 -2.15 7.13 1.88
CA ALA A 187 -1.27 7.64 2.95
C ALA A 187 -2.00 7.85 4.30
N LEU A 188 -3.32 7.94 4.29
CA LEU A 188 -4.13 8.04 5.51
C LEU A 188 -4.46 6.67 6.12
N LEU A 189 -4.28 5.55 5.38
CA LEU A 189 -4.64 4.21 5.85
C LEU A 189 -3.93 3.77 7.14
N PRO A 190 -2.64 4.06 7.38
CA PRO A 190 -1.99 3.70 8.63
C PRO A 190 -2.67 4.30 9.87
N LEU A 191 -3.14 5.56 9.77
CA LEU A 191 -3.87 6.23 10.87
C LEU A 191 -5.22 5.55 11.16
N LEU A 192 -5.82 4.97 10.13
CA LEU A 192 -7.08 4.26 10.26
C LEU A 192 -6.88 2.83 10.79
N ALA A 193 -5.75 2.19 10.48
CA ALA A 193 -5.44 0.83 10.91
C ALA A 193 -5.50 0.68 12.43
N GLU A 194 -4.88 1.61 13.17
CA GLU A 194 -4.89 1.60 14.63
C GLU A 194 -6.31 1.68 15.21
N ARG A 195 -7.20 2.43 14.52
CA ARG A 195 -8.58 2.61 14.95
C ARG A 195 -9.48 1.42 14.67
N ILE A 196 -9.22 0.70 13.58
CA ILE A 196 -10.05 -0.47 13.20
C ILE A 196 -9.54 -1.79 13.79
N THR A 197 -8.31 -1.87 14.30
CA THR A 197 -7.77 -3.07 14.95
C THR A 197 -8.71 -3.65 16.02
N PRO A 198 -9.23 -2.88 16.99
CA PRO A 198 -10.16 -3.43 17.98
C PRO A 198 -11.51 -3.88 17.39
N LEU A 199 -11.89 -3.34 16.22
CA LEU A 199 -13.07 -3.81 15.50
C LEU A 199 -12.81 -5.16 14.84
N VAL A 200 -11.62 -5.35 14.26
CA VAL A 200 -11.19 -6.64 13.67
C VAL A 200 -11.23 -7.73 14.74
N GLY A 201 -10.66 -7.48 15.94
CA GLY A 201 -10.68 -8.44 17.05
C GLY A 201 -12.12 -8.83 17.44
N ARG A 202 -12.99 -7.86 17.65
CA ARG A 202 -14.42 -8.13 17.97
C ARG A 202 -15.14 -8.90 16.86
N LEU A 203 -14.83 -8.65 15.61
CA LEU A 203 -15.41 -9.38 14.49
C LEU A 203 -14.93 -10.83 14.47
N ARG A 204 -13.66 -11.09 14.75
CA ARG A 204 -13.08 -12.42 14.84
C ARG A 204 -13.70 -13.28 15.96
N GLU A 205 -14.16 -12.67 17.05
CA GLU A 205 -14.89 -13.37 18.12
C GLU A 205 -16.24 -13.93 17.65
N THR A 206 -16.75 -13.50 16.49
CA THR A 206 -18.00 -14.02 15.92
C THR A 206 -17.72 -15.16 14.95
N SER A 207 -18.58 -16.20 14.90
CA SER A 207 -18.41 -17.33 13.98
C SER A 207 -18.31 -16.90 12.50
N ALA A 208 -19.02 -15.86 12.09
CA ALA A 208 -18.93 -15.31 10.74
C ALA A 208 -17.61 -14.56 10.50
N GLY A 209 -17.15 -13.80 11.49
CA GLY A 209 -15.91 -13.08 11.43
C GLY A 209 -14.69 -14.01 11.44
N GLU A 210 -14.69 -15.03 12.27
CA GLU A 210 -13.66 -16.08 12.27
C GLU A 210 -13.59 -16.80 10.90
N LEU A 211 -14.74 -17.15 10.32
CA LEU A 211 -14.77 -17.75 9.00
C LEU A 211 -14.14 -16.87 7.92
N VAL A 212 -14.37 -15.56 7.94
CA VAL A 212 -13.89 -14.61 6.92
C VAL A 212 -12.48 -14.10 7.23
N LEU A 213 -12.27 -13.60 8.45
CA LEU A 213 -11.05 -12.92 8.86
C LEU A 213 -9.98 -13.87 9.44
N GLY A 214 -10.34 -15.14 9.70
CA GLY A 214 -9.50 -16.11 10.40
C GLY A 214 -9.59 -15.99 11.91
N ALA A 215 -9.07 -16.98 12.63
CA ALA A 215 -9.08 -17.01 14.10
C ALA A 215 -8.10 -16.00 14.73
N GLY A 216 -7.07 -15.60 13.98
CA GLY A 216 -5.96 -14.79 14.51
C GLY A 216 -4.94 -15.65 15.24
N ASP A 217 -3.84 -15.03 15.64
CA ASP A 217 -2.85 -15.63 16.54
C ASP A 217 -3.28 -15.29 17.96
N ASP A 218 -3.78 -16.30 18.69
CA ASP A 218 -4.24 -16.13 20.08
C ASP A 218 -3.07 -16.01 21.06
N GLY A 219 -1.82 -16.12 20.60
CA GLY A 219 -0.62 -15.99 21.42
C GLY A 219 -0.48 -17.03 22.56
N TRP A 220 -1.37 -18.01 22.61
CA TRP A 220 -1.39 -19.04 23.66
C TRP A 220 -0.62 -20.31 23.29
N ASP A 221 -0.35 -20.53 22.00
CA ASP A 221 0.34 -21.75 21.53
C ASP A 221 1.82 -21.75 21.90
N ASP A 222 2.44 -20.58 22.13
CA ASP A 222 3.85 -20.50 22.56
C ASP A 222 4.08 -20.89 24.03
N PHE A 223 3.03 -20.93 24.85
CA PHE A 223 3.14 -21.36 26.26
C PHE A 223 2.88 -22.85 26.47
N ALA A 224 2.21 -23.52 25.56
CA ALA A 224 1.91 -24.94 25.67
C ALA A 224 3.16 -25.83 25.42
N ASP A 225 4.17 -25.33 24.72
CA ASP A 225 5.40 -26.07 24.37
C ASP A 225 6.52 -25.91 25.42
N TYR A 226 6.30 -25.10 26.48
CA TYR A 226 7.31 -24.84 27.51
C TYR A 226 7.17 -25.73 28.75
N ASP A 227 6.03 -26.37 29.00
CA ASP A 227 5.75 -27.13 30.21
C ASP A 227 6.09 -28.65 30.12
N ASP A 228 6.33 -29.19 28.90
CA ASP A 228 6.54 -30.64 28.73
C ASP A 228 8.02 -31.05 28.54
N ARG A 229 8.98 -30.13 28.49
CA ARG A 229 10.38 -30.47 28.23
C ARG A 229 11.30 -30.48 29.45
N ASP A 230 10.90 -29.91 30.59
CA ASP A 230 11.76 -29.75 31.75
C ASP A 230 11.43 -30.68 32.93
N GLU A 231 10.37 -31.51 32.85
CA GLU A 231 10.02 -32.43 33.96
C GLU A 231 10.54 -33.86 33.84
N HIS A 232 11.26 -34.24 32.78
CA HIS A 232 11.75 -35.62 32.63
C HIS A 232 13.28 -35.81 32.66
N GLU A 233 14.09 -34.79 32.90
CA GLU A 233 15.55 -34.98 32.94
C GLU A 233 16.24 -34.81 34.30
N HIS A 234 15.53 -34.75 35.43
CA HIS A 234 16.23 -34.50 36.70
C HIS A 234 15.84 -35.42 37.89
N PHE A 235 15.44 -36.68 37.67
CA PHE A 235 15.09 -37.60 38.78
C PHE A 235 15.81 -38.96 38.77
N ASP A 236 16.85 -39.20 37.99
CA ASP A 236 17.55 -40.51 37.95
C ASP A 236 19.06 -40.45 38.30
N GLU A 237 19.50 -39.48 39.11
CA GLU A 237 20.93 -39.49 39.54
C GLU A 237 21.11 -39.20 41.03
N PHE A 238 20.41 -39.98 41.92
CA PHE A 238 20.70 -40.00 43.36
C PHE A 238 20.51 -41.38 43.99
N ASP A 239 21.01 -42.45 43.37
CA ASP A 239 21.19 -43.74 44.05
C ASP A 239 22.52 -44.33 43.59
N ASP A 240 23.63 -43.89 44.17
CA ASP A 240 24.86 -44.65 44.34
C ASP A 240 25.89 -43.84 45.17
N PHE A 241 25.69 -43.79 46.50
CA PHE A 241 26.74 -43.38 47.38
C PHE A 241 26.66 -44.21 48.66
N ASP A 242 26.98 -45.53 48.52
CA ASP A 242 27.44 -46.34 49.66
C ASP A 242 28.86 -46.77 49.41
N GLY A 243 29.74 -46.30 50.29
CA GLY A 243 30.97 -46.99 50.64
C GLY A 243 32.26 -46.42 50.05
N VAL A 244 32.93 -45.52 50.77
CA VAL A 244 34.34 -45.62 51.06
C VAL A 244 34.64 -44.87 52.35
N ARG A 245 35.03 -45.66 53.38
CA ARG A 245 35.75 -45.17 54.59
C ARG A 245 37.17 -44.77 54.23
N GLY A 246 37.68 -43.75 54.90
CA GLY A 246 39.13 -43.66 55.12
C GLY A 246 39.67 -42.25 55.03
N GLU A 247 39.84 -41.65 56.21
CA GLU A 247 40.99 -40.86 56.66
C GLU A 247 41.79 -40.08 55.58
N ASP A 248 41.71 -38.76 55.55
CA ASP A 248 42.91 -37.97 55.95
C ASP A 248 42.55 -36.45 56.02
N ARG A 249 42.98 -35.94 57.09
CA ARG A 249 43.20 -34.59 57.60
C ARG A 249 43.57 -33.48 56.57
N ALA A 250 42.98 -32.37 56.87
CA ALA A 250 43.69 -31.10 57.10
C ALA A 250 43.99 -30.20 55.88
N ARG A 251 43.53 -29.05 56.10
CA ARG A 251 43.97 -27.74 55.56
C ARG A 251 43.25 -27.18 54.33
N ALA A 252 42.71 -26.16 54.71
CA ALA A 252 42.71 -24.85 54.03
C ALA A 252 41.37 -24.29 53.67
N GLY A 253 41.07 -23.16 54.22
CA GLY A 253 40.46 -22.02 53.54
C GLY A 253 38.98 -21.91 53.69
N ARG A 254 38.50 -21.20 54.71
CA ARG A 254 37.21 -20.56 54.74
C ARG A 254 37.13 -19.57 53.52
N PRO A 255 36.11 -19.61 52.71
CA PRO A 255 35.82 -18.48 51.85
C PRO A 255 35.31 -17.30 52.67
N ALA A 256 35.77 -16.12 52.33
CA ALA A 256 35.39 -14.84 52.92
C ALA A 256 33.90 -14.52 52.63
N PRO A 257 33.26 -13.76 53.54
CA PRO A 257 31.86 -13.32 53.32
C PRO A 257 31.82 -12.36 52.13
N VAL A 258 30.85 -12.58 51.24
CA VAL A 258 30.51 -11.67 50.16
C VAL A 258 29.90 -10.43 50.81
N ALA A 259 30.52 -9.29 50.60
CA ALA A 259 30.02 -7.99 51.03
C ALA A 259 28.74 -7.67 50.23
N ASP A 260 27.64 -7.39 50.95
CA ASP A 260 26.46 -6.75 50.43
C ASP A 260 26.83 -5.35 49.96
N ASP A 261 26.91 -5.17 48.63
CA ASP A 261 27.05 -3.83 48.01
C ASP A 261 25.67 -3.24 47.80
N ASP A 262 25.12 -2.68 48.87
CA ASP A 262 23.89 -1.92 48.90
C ASP A 262 24.16 -0.55 48.25
N ARG A 263 24.25 -0.50 46.90
CA ARG A 263 24.24 0.74 46.13
C ARG A 263 22.83 1.15 45.86
N THR A 264 22.23 1.83 46.81
CA THR A 264 21.10 2.70 46.57
C THR A 264 21.49 3.78 45.55
N VAL A 265 20.98 3.66 44.33
CA VAL A 265 21.05 4.72 43.31
C VAL A 265 20.14 5.85 43.75
N GLN A 266 20.72 6.92 44.30
CA GLN A 266 20.01 8.17 44.54
C GLN A 266 19.73 8.86 43.18
N LEU A 267 18.46 8.95 42.82
CA LEU A 267 18.00 9.79 41.70
C LEU A 267 18.14 11.27 42.13
N PRO A 268 18.66 12.14 41.26
CA PRO A 268 18.74 13.56 41.54
C PRO A 268 17.34 14.19 41.67
N ALA A 269 17.17 15.06 42.64
CA ALA A 269 15.97 15.84 42.87
C ALA A 269 15.72 16.75 41.62
N VAL A 270 14.51 16.73 41.14
CA VAL A 270 14.05 17.65 40.08
C VAL A 270 13.73 18.98 40.77
N ASP A 271 14.53 20.00 40.50
CA ASP A 271 14.25 21.38 40.91
C ASP A 271 13.02 21.91 40.17
N ASP A 272 12.08 22.38 40.95
CA ASP A 272 10.84 23.04 40.58
C ASP A 272 11.17 24.47 40.10
N ALA A 273 11.63 24.65 38.87
CA ALA A 273 11.89 25.94 38.26
C ALA A 273 10.92 26.20 37.09
N THR A 274 9.81 26.83 37.41
CA THR A 274 9.02 27.79 36.61
C THR A 274 9.21 27.71 35.08
N VAL A 275 8.29 26.99 34.42
CA VAL A 275 8.05 27.15 32.97
C VAL A 275 7.16 28.39 32.79
N GLN A 276 7.78 29.49 32.34
CA GLN A 276 7.05 30.67 31.84
C GLN A 276 6.61 30.41 30.41
N LEU A 277 5.30 30.34 30.18
CA LEU A 277 4.70 30.28 28.84
C LEU A 277 4.76 31.68 28.19
N PRO A 278 5.13 31.79 26.89
CA PRO A 278 5.09 33.05 26.17
C PRO A 278 3.65 33.45 25.85
N THR A 279 3.27 34.67 26.25
CA THR A 279 1.97 35.31 25.92
C THR A 279 1.95 35.67 24.44
N VAL A 280 0.97 35.11 23.70
CA VAL A 280 0.64 35.54 22.33
C VAL A 280 -0.14 36.86 22.44
N ARG A 281 0.45 37.97 21.90
CA ARG A 281 -0.30 39.23 21.65
C ARG A 281 -1.08 39.07 20.31
N ARG A 282 -2.31 39.57 20.38
CA ARG A 282 -3.25 39.73 19.24
C ARG A 282 -2.69 40.60 18.12
#